data_d44cb46785f42f5ba3f795ccb0bae0e7
#
_entry.id   d44cb46785f42f5ba3f795ccb0bae0e7
#
_cell.length_a   1.000
_cell.length_b   1.000
_cell.length_c   1.000
_cell.angle_alpha   90.00
_cell.angle_beta   90.00
_cell.angle_gamma   90.00
#
_symmetry.space_group_name_H-M   'P 1'
#
loop_
_entity.id
_entity.type
_entity.pdbx_description
1 polymer ?
#
loop_
_entity_poly.entity_id
_entity_poly.type
_entity_poly.pdbx_seq_one_letter_code
_entity_poly.pdbx_strand_id
1 'polypeptide(L)'
;VITEHVALPQARPASGALETAIGIVTLKNPVEFGSADNDPVRYLFPLAAKDNGAHIGALQSLVELLSDPDFFARLDGCNTPKDVVELVRDKERSL
;
A
#
# COMPACT_ATOMS: atom_id res chain seq x y z
N VAL A 1 1.16 6.00 -9.25
CA VAL A 1 -0.29 5.81 -9.08
C VAL A 1 -0.72 4.63 -9.94
N ILE A 2 -1.29 3.60 -9.36
CA ILE A 2 -1.58 2.32 -10.02
C ILE A 2 -3.07 2.01 -10.17
N THR A 3 -3.90 2.55 -9.32
CA THR A 3 -5.35 2.42 -9.36
C THR A 3 -5.97 3.65 -8.73
N GLU A 4 -7.28 3.78 -8.79
CA GLU A 4 -7.99 4.95 -8.30
C GLU A 4 -7.59 5.27 -6.86
N HIS A 5 -7.11 6.49 -6.63
CA HIS A 5 -6.73 7.06 -5.33
C HIS A 5 -5.53 6.41 -4.63
N VAL A 6 -4.77 5.54 -5.32
CA VAL A 6 -3.66 4.78 -4.72
C VAL A 6 -2.32 5.07 -5.40
N ALA A 7 -1.30 5.34 -4.63
CA ALA A 7 0.08 5.47 -5.09
C ALA A 7 1.00 4.47 -4.39
N LEU A 8 2.01 3.99 -5.11
CA LEU A 8 3.00 3.03 -4.63
C LEU A 8 4.41 3.61 -4.77
N PRO A 9 4.85 4.48 -3.86
CA PRO A 9 6.25 4.90 -3.84
C PRO A 9 7.15 3.70 -3.61
N GLN A 10 8.21 3.53 -4.42
CA GLN A 10 9.05 2.35 -4.37
C GLN A 10 10.52 2.67 -4.18
N ALA A 11 11.19 1.92 -3.28
CA ALA A 11 12.64 1.85 -3.18
C ALA A 11 13.07 0.44 -3.58
N ARG A 12 13.79 0.35 -4.71
CA ARG A 12 14.26 -0.93 -5.26
C ARG A 12 15.65 -1.27 -4.72
N PRO A 13 16.13 -2.53 -4.90
CA PRO A 13 17.49 -2.91 -4.48
C PRO A 13 18.56 -1.98 -5.06
N ALA A 14 18.41 -1.56 -6.31
CA ALA A 14 19.33 -0.63 -6.97
C ALA A 14 19.37 0.76 -6.30
N SER A 15 18.35 1.11 -5.53
CA SER A 15 18.30 2.36 -4.77
C SER A 15 18.87 2.24 -3.35
N GLY A 16 19.42 1.07 -2.99
CA GLY A 16 20.06 0.84 -1.71
C GLY A 16 19.14 0.29 -0.61
N ALA A 17 18.00 -0.28 -0.96
CA ALA A 17 17.11 -0.90 0.03
C ALA A 17 17.77 -2.12 0.67
N LEU A 18 17.87 -2.14 2.00
CA LEU A 18 18.53 -3.21 2.76
C LEU A 18 17.53 -4.24 3.30
N GLU A 19 16.27 -3.88 3.42
CA GLU A 19 15.20 -4.73 3.93
C GLU A 19 13.95 -4.57 3.08
N THR A 20 13.08 -5.59 3.12
CA THR A 20 11.79 -5.55 2.45
C THR A 20 10.73 -5.11 3.44
N ALA A 21 9.99 -4.07 3.10
CA ALA A 21 8.93 -3.53 3.95
C ALA A 21 7.85 -2.84 3.11
N ILE A 22 6.62 -2.88 3.59
CA ILE A 22 5.49 -2.15 3.02
C ILE A 22 4.94 -1.23 4.11
N GLY A 23 4.81 0.05 3.78
CA GLY A 23 4.13 1.01 4.64
C GLY A 23 2.70 1.23 4.19
N ILE A 24 1.89 1.80 5.05
CA ILE A 24 0.53 2.22 4.74
C ILE A 24 0.33 3.63 5.26
N VAL A 25 -0.02 4.54 4.35
CA VAL A 25 -0.27 5.93 4.68
C VAL A 25 -1.63 6.33 4.11
N THR A 26 -2.50 6.85 4.96
CA THR A 26 -3.75 7.46 4.53
C THR A 26 -3.59 8.97 4.57
N LEU A 27 -3.98 9.65 3.49
CA LEU A 27 -3.87 11.10 3.41
C LEU A 27 -5.15 11.74 3.91
N LYS A 28 -5.01 12.63 4.89
CA LYS A 28 -6.14 13.40 5.42
C LYS A 28 -6.74 14.30 4.33
N ASN A 29 -5.88 14.87 3.50
CA ASN A 29 -6.28 15.68 2.35
C ASN A 29 -5.75 15.00 1.09
N PRO A 30 -6.63 14.56 0.17
CA PRO A 30 -6.20 13.96 -1.08
C PRO A 30 -5.29 14.87 -1.90
N VAL A 31 -4.31 14.29 -2.61
CA VAL A 31 -3.31 15.03 -3.37
C VAL A 31 -3.30 14.57 -4.83
N GLU A 32 -3.24 15.52 -5.76
CA GLU A 32 -3.09 15.22 -7.17
C GLU A 32 -1.64 14.88 -7.50
N PHE A 33 -1.44 13.72 -8.15
CA PHE A 33 -0.11 13.24 -8.56
C PHE A 33 0.11 13.37 -10.07
N GLY A 34 -0.86 13.92 -10.80
CA GLY A 34 -0.79 14.06 -12.25
C GLY A 34 -1.36 12.88 -13.04
N SER A 35 -2.07 11.98 -12.38
CA SER A 35 -2.77 10.86 -13.04
C SER A 35 -4.26 11.20 -13.18
N ALA A 36 -4.69 11.58 -14.37
CA ALA A 36 -6.05 12.08 -14.59
C ALA A 36 -7.14 11.08 -14.20
N ASP A 37 -6.89 9.76 -14.40
CA ASP A 37 -7.89 8.72 -14.14
C ASP A 37 -7.91 8.26 -12.68
N ASN A 38 -6.81 8.45 -11.95
CA ASN A 38 -6.62 7.89 -10.62
C ASN A 38 -6.51 8.94 -9.50
N ASP A 39 -6.36 10.21 -9.86
CA ASP A 39 -6.31 11.29 -8.89
C ASP A 39 -7.71 11.62 -8.33
N PRO A 40 -7.79 12.20 -7.13
CA PRO A 40 -6.67 12.48 -6.23
C PRO A 40 -6.21 11.23 -5.47
N VAL A 41 -4.94 11.21 -5.08
CA VAL A 41 -4.38 10.14 -4.25
C VAL A 41 -4.82 10.30 -2.80
N ARG A 42 -5.33 9.25 -2.22
CA ARG A 42 -5.78 9.17 -0.82
C ARG A 42 -4.94 8.18 0.00
N TYR A 43 -4.36 7.19 -0.65
CA TYR A 43 -3.62 6.10 0.00
C TYR A 43 -2.26 5.94 -0.63
N LEU A 44 -1.24 5.80 0.22
CA LEU A 44 0.13 5.52 -0.19
C LEU A 44 0.56 4.20 0.45
N PHE A 45 1.15 3.32 -0.35
CA PHE A 45 1.74 2.08 0.14
C PHE A 45 3.22 2.05 -0.24
N PRO A 46 4.07 2.79 0.49
CA PRO A 46 5.50 2.78 0.22
C PRO A 46 6.06 1.36 0.32
N LEU A 47 6.83 0.97 -0.67
CA LEU A 47 7.41 -0.36 -0.77
C LEU A 47 8.93 -0.28 -0.88
N ALA A 48 9.64 -0.92 0.03
CA ALA A 48 11.07 -1.15 -0.07
C ALA A 48 11.32 -2.64 -0.26
N ALA A 49 12.23 -3.02 -1.15
CA ALA A 49 12.56 -4.42 -1.40
C ALA A 49 14.07 -4.62 -1.48
N LYS A 50 14.58 -5.61 -0.76
CA LYS A 50 16.01 -5.95 -0.69
C LYS A 50 16.51 -6.69 -1.92
N ASP A 51 15.64 -7.38 -2.64
CA ASP A 51 15.95 -8.09 -3.88
C ASP A 51 14.74 -8.16 -4.80
N ASN A 52 14.95 -8.60 -6.05
CA ASN A 52 13.88 -8.63 -7.05
C ASN A 52 12.78 -9.63 -6.71
N GLY A 53 13.13 -10.78 -6.13
CA GLY A 53 12.16 -11.79 -5.72
C GLY A 53 11.25 -11.27 -4.62
N ALA A 54 11.82 -10.61 -3.60
CA ALA A 54 11.05 -9.98 -2.53
C ALA A 54 10.15 -8.85 -3.05
N HIS A 55 10.62 -8.08 -4.04
CA HIS A 55 9.83 -7.03 -4.68
C HIS A 55 8.57 -7.61 -5.35
N ILE A 56 8.74 -8.66 -6.15
CA ILE A 56 7.62 -9.33 -6.82
C ILE A 56 6.64 -9.91 -5.81
N GLY A 57 7.14 -10.61 -4.78
CA GLY A 57 6.31 -11.19 -3.73
C GLY A 57 5.49 -10.15 -2.97
N ALA A 58 6.12 -9.04 -2.62
CA ALA A 58 5.42 -7.93 -1.95
C ALA A 58 4.33 -7.31 -2.82
N LEU A 59 4.60 -7.11 -4.11
CA LEU A 59 3.60 -6.60 -5.05
C LEU A 59 2.41 -7.54 -5.19
N GLN A 60 2.64 -8.86 -5.27
CA GLN A 60 1.58 -9.85 -5.35
C GLN A 60 0.67 -9.81 -4.11
N SER A 61 1.26 -9.77 -2.93
CA SER A 61 0.51 -9.67 -1.67
C SER A 61 -0.30 -8.38 -1.61
N LEU A 62 0.28 -7.28 -2.04
CA LEU A 62 -0.38 -5.99 -2.05
C LEU A 62 -1.55 -5.96 -3.02
N VAL A 63 -1.39 -6.52 -4.22
CA VAL A 63 -2.48 -6.60 -5.21
C VAL A 63 -3.67 -7.38 -4.65
N GLU A 64 -3.44 -8.51 -3.98
CA GLU A 64 -4.52 -9.27 -3.33
C GLU A 64 -5.26 -8.42 -2.30
N LEU A 65 -4.53 -7.68 -1.48
CA LEU A 65 -5.12 -6.81 -0.46
C LEU A 65 -5.93 -5.67 -1.08
N LEU A 66 -5.38 -5.01 -2.11
CA LEU A 66 -6.02 -3.88 -2.78
C LEU A 66 -7.19 -4.29 -3.68
N SER A 67 -7.33 -5.56 -4.00
CA SER A 67 -8.45 -6.09 -4.77
C SER A 67 -9.72 -6.29 -3.92
N ASP A 68 -9.61 -6.14 -2.61
CA ASP A 68 -10.72 -6.31 -1.68
C ASP A 68 -11.30 -4.92 -1.32
N PRO A 69 -12.51 -4.59 -1.81
CA PRO A 69 -13.13 -3.29 -1.49
C PRO A 69 -13.39 -3.09 0.00
N ASP A 70 -13.60 -4.17 0.76
CA ASP A 70 -13.79 -4.10 2.21
C ASP A 70 -12.54 -3.59 2.92
N PHE A 71 -11.35 -3.88 2.37
CA PHE A 71 -10.10 -3.40 2.95
C PHE A 71 -10.07 -1.87 3.03
N PHE A 72 -10.43 -1.17 1.97
CA PHE A 72 -10.44 0.30 1.96
C PHE A 72 -11.47 0.88 2.91
N ALA A 73 -12.67 0.28 2.96
CA ALA A 73 -13.71 0.71 3.89
C ALA A 73 -13.25 0.59 5.35
N ARG A 74 -12.60 -0.52 5.70
CA ARG A 74 -12.07 -0.74 7.03
C ARG A 74 -10.85 0.14 7.33
N LEU A 75 -10.01 0.39 6.33
CA LEU A 75 -8.85 1.27 6.45
C LEU A 75 -9.28 2.70 6.79
N ASP A 76 -10.33 3.19 6.16
CA ASP A 76 -10.89 4.52 6.45
C ASP A 76 -11.40 4.63 7.88
N GLY A 77 -11.79 3.53 8.50
CA GLY A 77 -12.22 3.46 9.90
C GLY A 77 -11.08 3.32 10.91
N CYS A 78 -9.84 3.13 10.45
CA CYS A 78 -8.69 3.03 11.36
C CYS A 78 -8.29 4.40 11.90
N ASN A 79 -8.05 4.47 13.22
CA ASN A 79 -7.66 5.72 13.89
C ASN A 79 -6.21 5.73 14.36
N THR A 80 -5.58 4.55 14.47
CA THR A 80 -4.23 4.39 14.99
C THR A 80 -3.43 3.43 14.11
N PRO A 81 -2.08 3.50 14.14
CA PRO A 81 -1.24 2.50 13.47
C PRO A 81 -1.54 1.07 13.90
N LYS A 82 -1.89 0.86 15.16
CA LYS A 82 -2.26 -0.46 15.68
C LYS A 82 -3.51 -1.00 14.98
N ASP A 83 -4.52 -0.16 14.76
CA ASP A 83 -5.74 -0.55 14.05
C ASP A 83 -5.42 -1.03 12.63
N VAL A 84 -4.50 -0.35 11.95
CA VAL A 84 -4.07 -0.72 10.61
C VAL A 84 -3.36 -2.06 10.61
N VAL A 85 -2.46 -2.30 11.55
CA VAL A 85 -1.74 -3.57 11.69
C VAL A 85 -2.73 -4.72 11.93
N GLU A 86 -3.71 -4.52 12.79
CA GLU A 86 -4.74 -5.53 13.07
C GLU A 86 -5.58 -5.83 11.84
N LEU A 87 -5.95 -4.80 11.06
CA LEU A 87 -6.69 -4.97 9.80
C LEU A 87 -5.90 -5.82 8.81
N VAL A 88 -4.62 -5.52 8.61
CA VAL A 88 -3.77 -6.26 7.68
C VAL A 88 -3.64 -7.73 8.12
N ARG A 89 -3.43 -7.97 9.42
CA ARG A 89 -3.36 -9.33 9.96
C ARG A 89 -4.64 -10.12 9.74
N ASP A 90 -5.80 -9.49 9.93
CA ASP A 90 -7.09 -10.11 9.66
C ASP A 90 -7.22 -10.54 8.19
N LYS A 91 -6.85 -9.65 7.27
CA LYS A 91 -6.91 -9.94 5.84
C LYS A 91 -5.95 -11.05 5.43
N GLU A 92 -4.74 -11.07 5.98
CA GLU A 92 -3.76 -12.13 5.73
C GLU A 92 -4.26 -13.51 6.16
N ARG A 93 -5.01 -13.58 7.26
CA ARG A 93 -5.61 -14.84 7.70
C ARG A 93 -6.71 -15.35 6.78
N SER A 94 -7.31 -14.47 6.01
CA SER A 94 -8.42 -14.78 5.11
C SER A 94 -7.96 -15.15 3.69
N LEU A 95 -6.69 -14.96 3.39
CA LEU A 95 -6.11 -15.24 2.06
C LEU A 95 -5.70 -16.69 1.86
#